data_42a59647854f065f19def4f8ab490fa4
#
_entry.id   42a59647854f065f19def4f8ab490fa4
#
_cell.length_a   1.000
_cell.length_b   1.000
_cell.length_c   1.000
_cell.angle_alpha   90.00
_cell.angle_beta   90.00
_cell.angle_gamma   90.00
#
_symmetry.space_group_name_H-M   'P 1'
#
loop_
_entity.id
_entity.type
_entity.pdbx_description
1 polymer ?
#
loop_
_entity_poly.entity_id
_entity_poly.type
_entity_poly.pdbx_seq_one_letter_code
_entity_poly.pdbx_strand_id
1 'polypeptide(L)'
;VLLVAADPAFDGHDPGPGHPERVARLRAVAAGVAASGLEDAVVPLAPRDATRAELGRVHAAALADVVEALSARGGGVVDADTVLSAGSYAAAARAAGAGLAAAEALERGEGTAAFLGVRPPGHHATGSRPMGFCLFNNVAVTAAALRTGGARVCIVDYDAHHGNGTQEIFWDDPDVLYVSLHEWPLYPGSGRLDETGGGAGDGATCNLPLPAGATGDVYQRAFDEVVEPLASRFRPDWVLVSCGFDAHRADPLTGLALSAGDYGALARRARQLSPGPGRTIVFLEGGYDLDAVRDSVAATLPALVGEPAEPGEAPTAGGPGDDVVDAAQLRWSAEEA
;
A
#
# COMPACT_ATOMS: atom_id res chain seq x y z
N VAL A 1 -20.97 -0.93 -1.55
CA VAL A 1 -20.40 -2.03 -2.36
C VAL A 1 -18.90 -1.88 -2.39
N LEU A 2 -18.16 -2.93 -1.99
CA LEU A 2 -16.70 -3.02 -2.02
C LEU A 2 -16.27 -3.89 -3.20
N LEU A 3 -15.45 -3.34 -4.08
CA LEU A 3 -14.82 -4.13 -5.14
C LEU A 3 -13.61 -4.87 -4.55
N VAL A 4 -13.51 -6.19 -4.77
CA VAL A 4 -12.39 -6.98 -4.29
C VAL A 4 -11.71 -7.70 -5.45
N ALA A 5 -10.44 -7.41 -5.68
CA ALA A 5 -9.65 -8.11 -6.69
C ALA A 5 -8.94 -9.32 -6.07
N ALA A 6 -9.17 -10.48 -6.68
CA ALA A 6 -8.42 -11.70 -6.48
C ALA A 6 -8.33 -12.42 -7.84
N ASP A 7 -7.15 -12.94 -8.18
CA ASP A 7 -6.94 -13.59 -9.49
C ASP A 7 -5.96 -14.77 -9.35
N PRO A 8 -6.26 -15.94 -9.94
CA PRO A 8 -5.35 -17.07 -9.91
C PRO A 8 -3.96 -16.81 -10.54
N ALA A 9 -3.83 -15.78 -11.38
CA ALA A 9 -2.54 -15.40 -11.95
C ALA A 9 -1.51 -15.00 -10.87
N PHE A 10 -1.97 -14.48 -9.73
CA PHE A 10 -1.09 -14.12 -8.61
C PHE A 10 -0.41 -15.34 -7.98
N ASP A 11 -1.01 -16.53 -8.07
CA ASP A 11 -0.41 -17.79 -7.61
C ASP A 11 0.82 -18.18 -8.45
N GLY A 12 0.93 -17.66 -9.67
CA GLY A 12 2.06 -17.91 -10.57
C GLY A 12 3.38 -17.28 -10.11
N HIS A 13 3.36 -16.31 -9.20
CA HIS A 13 4.57 -15.80 -8.56
C HIS A 13 4.93 -16.69 -7.37
N ASP A 14 6.00 -17.48 -7.51
CA ASP A 14 6.49 -18.39 -6.48
C ASP A 14 7.99 -18.14 -6.23
N PRO A 15 8.35 -17.39 -5.20
CA PRO A 15 9.75 -17.12 -4.84
C PRO A 15 10.46 -18.32 -4.18
N GLY A 16 9.77 -19.44 -4.02
CA GLY A 16 10.34 -20.68 -3.53
C GLY A 16 10.01 -21.00 -2.06
N PRO A 17 10.39 -22.22 -1.62
CA PRO A 17 10.06 -22.71 -0.31
C PRO A 17 10.73 -21.88 0.81
N GLY A 18 9.97 -21.56 1.84
CA GLY A 18 10.46 -20.80 3.01
C GLY A 18 10.48 -19.28 2.82
N HIS A 19 10.18 -18.78 1.62
CA HIS A 19 10.08 -17.35 1.41
C HIS A 19 8.85 -16.78 2.14
N PRO A 20 8.97 -15.65 2.86
CA PRO A 20 7.85 -15.06 3.59
C PRO A 20 6.73 -14.58 2.64
N GLU A 21 7.09 -13.94 1.53
CA GLU A 21 6.16 -13.54 0.47
C GLU A 21 5.78 -14.77 -0.36
N ARG A 22 4.63 -15.37 -0.10
CA ARG A 22 4.18 -16.67 -0.64
C ARG A 22 2.69 -16.70 -0.92
N VAL A 23 2.25 -17.62 -1.77
CA VAL A 23 0.84 -17.82 -2.18
C VAL A 23 -0.10 -17.98 -0.99
N ALA A 24 0.35 -18.56 0.12
CA ALA A 24 -0.46 -18.72 1.34
C ALA A 24 -1.02 -17.39 1.87
N ARG A 25 -0.38 -16.26 1.60
CA ARG A 25 -0.87 -14.92 1.96
C ARG A 25 -2.22 -14.62 1.29
N LEU A 26 -2.40 -14.99 0.01
CA LEU A 26 -3.70 -14.81 -0.68
C LEU A 26 -4.81 -15.67 -0.09
N ARG A 27 -4.48 -16.85 0.42
CA ARG A 27 -5.46 -17.70 1.12
C ARG A 27 -5.88 -17.06 2.45
N ALA A 28 -4.94 -16.43 3.17
CA ALA A 28 -5.25 -15.67 4.37
C ALA A 28 -6.14 -14.45 4.03
N VAL A 29 -5.82 -13.71 2.95
CA VAL A 29 -6.69 -12.62 2.44
C VAL A 29 -8.09 -13.13 2.13
N ALA A 30 -8.23 -14.22 1.37
CA ALA A 30 -9.53 -14.78 1.04
C ALA A 30 -10.33 -15.21 2.29
N ALA A 31 -9.65 -15.79 3.28
CA ALA A 31 -10.25 -16.12 4.56
C ALA A 31 -10.70 -14.85 5.34
N GLY A 32 -9.92 -13.78 5.30
CA GLY A 32 -10.27 -12.48 5.87
C GLY A 32 -11.47 -11.84 5.18
N VAL A 33 -11.55 -11.91 3.84
CA VAL A 33 -12.72 -11.46 3.08
C VAL A 33 -13.97 -12.22 3.53
N ALA A 34 -13.88 -13.55 3.64
CA ALA A 34 -15.00 -14.38 4.12
C ALA A 34 -15.39 -14.09 5.58
N ALA A 35 -14.44 -13.70 6.42
CA ALA A 35 -14.68 -13.37 7.83
C ALA A 35 -15.14 -11.92 8.07
N SER A 36 -15.19 -11.08 7.03
CA SER A 36 -15.49 -9.65 7.16
C SER A 36 -16.97 -9.31 7.43
N GLY A 37 -17.87 -10.28 7.28
CA GLY A 37 -19.31 -10.05 7.38
C GLY A 37 -19.93 -9.25 6.23
N LEU A 38 -19.23 -9.14 5.11
CA LEU A 38 -19.65 -8.32 3.95
C LEU A 38 -20.10 -9.16 2.73
N GLU A 39 -20.59 -10.39 2.93
CA GLU A 39 -20.91 -11.32 1.85
C GLU A 39 -21.79 -10.69 0.74
N ASP A 40 -22.79 -9.88 1.14
CA ASP A 40 -23.70 -9.20 0.22
C ASP A 40 -23.15 -7.87 -0.34
N ALA A 41 -22.08 -7.34 0.23
CA ALA A 41 -21.50 -6.05 -0.14
C ALA A 41 -20.22 -6.18 -0.97
N VAL A 42 -19.58 -7.35 -1.00
CA VAL A 42 -18.37 -7.62 -1.77
C VAL A 42 -18.73 -8.01 -3.20
N VAL A 43 -18.17 -7.30 -4.17
CA VAL A 43 -18.29 -7.61 -5.59
C VAL A 43 -16.90 -7.94 -6.15
N PRO A 44 -16.74 -9.12 -6.77
CA PRO A 44 -15.48 -9.47 -7.40
C PRO A 44 -15.10 -8.50 -8.52
N LEU A 45 -13.90 -7.96 -8.47
CA LEU A 45 -13.29 -7.18 -9.53
C LEU A 45 -12.36 -8.08 -10.35
N ALA A 46 -12.60 -8.18 -11.66
CA ALA A 46 -11.69 -8.87 -12.56
C ALA A 46 -10.51 -7.95 -12.91
N PRO A 47 -9.28 -8.24 -12.46
CA PRO A 47 -8.12 -7.46 -12.83
C PRO A 47 -7.74 -7.72 -14.30
N ARG A 48 -7.08 -6.76 -14.92
CA ARG A 48 -6.46 -6.88 -16.24
C ARG A 48 -4.94 -6.74 -16.13
N ASP A 49 -4.22 -7.13 -17.13
CA ASP A 49 -2.78 -6.87 -17.17
C ASP A 49 -2.52 -5.39 -17.45
N ALA A 50 -1.55 -4.81 -16.76
CA ALA A 50 -0.99 -3.52 -17.14
C ALA A 50 -0.21 -3.66 -18.45
N THR A 51 -0.46 -2.77 -19.39
CA THR A 51 0.30 -2.71 -20.64
C THR A 51 1.71 -2.18 -20.43
N ARG A 52 2.63 -2.45 -21.36
CA ARG A 52 3.98 -1.86 -21.34
C ARG A 52 3.96 -0.33 -21.30
N ALA A 53 2.99 0.30 -21.95
CA ALA A 53 2.83 1.76 -21.94
C ALA A 53 2.40 2.28 -20.57
N GLU A 54 1.53 1.55 -19.86
CA GLU A 54 1.08 1.89 -18.50
C GLU A 54 2.21 1.70 -17.48
N LEU A 55 2.93 0.58 -17.55
CA LEU A 55 4.13 0.37 -16.74
C LEU A 55 5.19 1.47 -17.00
N GLY A 56 5.35 1.85 -18.27
CA GLY A 56 6.32 2.87 -18.70
C GLY A 56 6.02 4.29 -18.22
N ARG A 57 4.88 4.54 -17.56
CA ARG A 57 4.61 5.84 -16.91
C ARG A 57 5.48 6.06 -15.68
N VAL A 58 5.88 4.98 -15.00
CA VAL A 58 6.63 5.04 -13.73
C VAL A 58 7.92 4.21 -13.75
N HIS A 59 8.04 3.27 -14.67
CA HIS A 59 9.20 2.38 -14.78
C HIS A 59 9.94 2.57 -16.09
N ALA A 60 11.26 2.56 -16.03
CA ALA A 60 12.10 2.47 -17.24
C ALA A 60 11.78 1.16 -17.99
N ALA A 61 11.77 1.21 -19.32
CA ALA A 61 11.51 0.04 -20.16
C ALA A 61 12.42 -1.17 -19.80
N ALA A 62 13.68 -0.91 -19.47
CA ALA A 62 14.65 -1.91 -19.09
C ALA A 62 14.23 -2.73 -17.83
N LEU A 63 13.52 -2.11 -16.88
CA LEU A 63 13.01 -2.84 -15.71
C LEU A 63 12.02 -3.93 -16.14
N ALA A 64 11.02 -3.56 -16.94
CA ALA A 64 10.02 -4.50 -17.40
C ALA A 64 10.65 -5.58 -18.31
N ASP A 65 11.67 -5.24 -19.13
CA ASP A 65 12.41 -6.20 -19.95
C ASP A 65 13.17 -7.22 -19.09
N VAL A 66 13.79 -6.78 -17.99
CA VAL A 66 14.50 -7.68 -17.05
C VAL A 66 13.53 -8.64 -16.38
N VAL A 67 12.40 -8.14 -15.85
CA VAL A 67 11.38 -8.97 -15.18
C VAL A 67 10.81 -10.01 -16.16
N GLU A 68 10.48 -9.60 -17.38
CA GLU A 68 9.96 -10.51 -18.43
C GLU A 68 11.00 -11.56 -18.84
N ALA A 69 12.24 -11.14 -19.11
CA ALA A 69 13.31 -12.04 -19.53
C ALA A 69 13.70 -13.05 -18.45
N LEU A 70 13.68 -12.66 -17.17
CA LEU A 70 13.92 -13.59 -16.06
C LEU A 70 12.78 -14.59 -15.94
N SER A 71 11.53 -14.14 -15.99
CA SER A 71 10.36 -15.03 -15.93
C SER A 71 10.34 -16.01 -17.11
N ALA A 72 10.63 -15.56 -18.33
CA ALA A 72 10.69 -16.40 -19.53
C ALA A 72 11.77 -17.50 -19.47
N ARG A 73 12.82 -17.31 -18.67
CA ARG A 73 13.87 -18.30 -18.41
C ARG A 73 13.57 -19.25 -17.23
N GLY A 74 12.38 -19.13 -16.63
CA GLY A 74 11.97 -19.96 -15.51
C GLY A 74 12.16 -19.29 -14.13
N GLY A 75 12.65 -18.07 -14.09
CA GLY A 75 12.87 -17.29 -12.87
C GLY A 75 14.32 -16.85 -12.68
N GLY A 76 14.61 -16.32 -11.51
CA GLY A 76 15.94 -15.83 -11.12
C GLY A 76 15.89 -14.90 -9.91
N VAL A 77 17.05 -14.45 -9.46
CA VAL A 77 17.24 -13.57 -8.32
C VAL A 77 17.67 -12.20 -8.84
N VAL A 78 17.05 -11.12 -8.40
CA VAL A 78 17.41 -9.74 -8.79
C VAL A 78 18.18 -9.01 -7.70
N ASP A 79 17.94 -9.35 -6.42
CA ASP A 79 18.73 -8.91 -5.28
C ASP A 79 18.71 -9.97 -4.17
N ALA A 80 19.12 -9.62 -2.95
CA ALA A 80 19.29 -10.59 -1.85
C ALA A 80 18.00 -11.35 -1.47
N ASP A 81 16.83 -10.76 -1.72
CA ASP A 81 15.53 -11.26 -1.26
C ASP A 81 14.40 -11.19 -2.30
N THR A 82 14.66 -10.66 -3.49
CA THR A 82 13.66 -10.55 -4.56
C THR A 82 13.88 -11.64 -5.61
N VAL A 83 13.03 -12.67 -5.56
CA VAL A 83 13.13 -13.88 -6.37
C VAL A 83 11.95 -13.97 -7.33
N LEU A 84 12.23 -14.25 -8.61
CA LEU A 84 11.24 -14.45 -9.65
C LEU A 84 11.08 -15.94 -9.97
N SER A 85 9.89 -16.31 -10.40
CA SER A 85 9.55 -17.61 -11.03
C SER A 85 9.06 -17.41 -12.47
N ALA A 86 8.74 -18.47 -13.16
CA ALA A 86 8.22 -18.40 -14.52
C ALA A 86 6.93 -17.58 -14.66
N GLY A 87 6.08 -17.57 -13.62
CA GLY A 87 4.82 -16.82 -13.60
C GLY A 87 4.93 -15.38 -13.09
N SER A 88 6.09 -14.93 -12.64
CA SER A 88 6.24 -13.66 -11.91
C SER A 88 5.91 -12.44 -12.77
N TYR A 89 6.29 -12.40 -14.04
CA TYR A 89 5.96 -11.27 -14.92
C TYR A 89 4.43 -11.13 -15.10
N ALA A 90 3.74 -12.24 -15.36
CA ALA A 90 2.29 -12.23 -15.56
C ALA A 90 1.57 -11.81 -14.28
N ALA A 91 1.99 -12.34 -13.13
CA ALA A 91 1.43 -11.96 -11.82
C ALA A 91 1.66 -10.48 -11.53
N ALA A 92 2.87 -9.96 -11.75
CA ALA A 92 3.19 -8.56 -11.50
C ALA A 92 2.46 -7.60 -12.45
N ALA A 93 2.35 -7.94 -13.74
CA ALA A 93 1.59 -7.14 -14.71
C ALA A 93 0.09 -7.12 -14.35
N ARG A 94 -0.46 -8.26 -13.88
CA ARG A 94 -1.83 -8.39 -13.39
C ARG A 94 -2.04 -7.59 -12.09
N ALA A 95 -1.08 -7.60 -11.15
CA ALA A 95 -1.13 -6.86 -9.91
C ALA A 95 -1.15 -5.33 -10.16
N ALA A 96 -0.26 -4.83 -11.01
CA ALA A 96 -0.24 -3.42 -11.40
C ALA A 96 -1.52 -3.02 -12.17
N GLY A 97 -2.03 -3.91 -13.03
CA GLY A 97 -3.26 -3.68 -13.80
C GLY A 97 -4.54 -3.77 -12.97
N ALA A 98 -4.51 -4.41 -11.80
CA ALA A 98 -5.65 -4.48 -10.88
C ALA A 98 -6.06 -3.09 -10.39
N GLY A 99 -5.09 -2.23 -10.07
CA GLY A 99 -5.37 -0.85 -9.67
C GLY A 99 -6.01 -0.02 -10.78
N LEU A 100 -5.56 -0.21 -12.00
CA LEU A 100 -6.15 0.45 -13.17
C LEU A 100 -7.60 0.00 -13.40
N ALA A 101 -7.85 -1.31 -13.33
CA ALA A 101 -9.20 -1.86 -13.44
C ALA A 101 -10.13 -1.36 -12.30
N ALA A 102 -9.58 -1.22 -11.08
CA ALA A 102 -10.33 -0.69 -9.95
C ALA A 102 -10.69 0.79 -10.15
N ALA A 103 -9.76 1.62 -10.59
CA ALA A 103 -10.02 3.02 -10.89
C ALA A 103 -11.10 3.17 -11.96
N GLU A 104 -10.99 2.43 -13.07
CA GLU A 104 -11.97 2.41 -14.15
C GLU A 104 -13.37 1.98 -13.66
N ALA A 105 -13.47 0.94 -12.82
CA ALA A 105 -14.74 0.45 -12.28
C ALA A 105 -15.36 1.45 -11.29
N LEU A 106 -14.54 2.07 -10.42
CA LEU A 106 -15.02 3.09 -9.49
C LEU A 106 -15.49 4.36 -10.21
N GLU A 107 -14.83 4.78 -11.28
CA GLU A 107 -15.27 5.89 -12.12
C GLU A 107 -16.60 5.61 -12.82
N ARG A 108 -16.89 4.34 -13.15
CA ARG A 108 -18.22 3.93 -13.65
C ARG A 108 -19.27 3.81 -12.55
N GLY A 109 -18.91 4.02 -11.28
CA GLY A 109 -19.84 3.91 -10.14
C GLY A 109 -20.18 2.46 -9.74
N GLU A 110 -19.33 1.49 -10.08
CA GLU A 110 -19.55 0.07 -9.79
C GLU A 110 -19.28 -0.29 -8.32
N GLY A 111 -18.66 0.60 -7.55
CA GLY A 111 -18.35 0.42 -6.14
C GLY A 111 -18.09 1.73 -5.41
N THR A 112 -17.97 1.65 -4.08
CA THR A 112 -17.66 2.80 -3.21
C THR A 112 -16.20 2.84 -2.77
N ALA A 113 -15.51 1.70 -2.83
CA ALA A 113 -14.09 1.53 -2.62
C ALA A 113 -13.60 0.23 -3.28
N ALA A 114 -12.30 0.04 -3.40
CA ALA A 114 -11.71 -1.22 -3.84
C ALA A 114 -10.60 -1.69 -2.89
N PHE A 115 -10.55 -3.01 -2.65
CA PHE A 115 -9.46 -3.71 -2.00
C PHE A 115 -8.83 -4.71 -2.97
N LEU A 116 -7.53 -4.61 -3.16
CA LEU A 116 -6.80 -5.39 -4.14
C LEU A 116 -5.87 -6.37 -3.42
N GLY A 117 -6.32 -7.63 -3.30
CA GLY A 117 -5.53 -8.74 -2.76
C GLY A 117 -4.51 -9.22 -3.79
N VAL A 118 -3.54 -8.38 -4.12
CA VAL A 118 -2.57 -8.61 -5.19
C VAL A 118 -1.25 -9.18 -4.70
N ARG A 119 -0.54 -9.89 -5.55
CA ARG A 119 0.85 -10.35 -5.43
C ARG A 119 1.51 -10.36 -6.81
N PRO A 120 2.84 -10.06 -6.87
CA PRO A 120 3.72 -9.55 -5.80
C PRO A 120 3.30 -8.16 -5.28
N PRO A 121 3.85 -7.72 -4.10
CA PRO A 121 3.71 -6.36 -3.63
C PRO A 121 4.41 -5.36 -4.55
N GLY A 122 4.30 -4.04 -4.29
CA GLY A 122 4.74 -3.04 -5.25
C GLY A 122 5.55 -1.88 -4.71
N HIS A 123 5.35 -1.42 -3.49
CA HIS A 123 5.80 -0.10 -3.02
C HIS A 123 7.33 0.10 -2.97
N HIS A 124 8.13 -0.99 -2.96
CA HIS A 124 9.59 -0.91 -3.02
C HIS A 124 10.15 -0.83 -4.44
N ALA A 125 9.41 -1.24 -5.47
CA ALA A 125 9.89 -1.18 -6.85
C ALA A 125 10.09 0.27 -7.28
N THR A 126 11.36 0.64 -7.57
CA THR A 126 11.71 1.99 -7.99
C THR A 126 11.45 2.21 -9.48
N GLY A 127 11.69 3.41 -9.98
CA GLY A 127 11.58 3.67 -11.42
C GLY A 127 12.48 2.78 -12.30
N SER A 128 13.55 2.23 -11.74
CA SER A 128 14.56 1.50 -12.51
C SER A 128 14.90 0.10 -12.00
N ARG A 129 14.43 -0.29 -10.80
CA ARG A 129 14.87 -1.53 -10.14
C ARG A 129 13.74 -2.21 -9.36
N PRO A 130 13.51 -3.53 -9.56
CA PRO A 130 12.71 -4.35 -8.67
C PRO A 130 13.53 -4.63 -7.40
N MET A 131 12.91 -4.61 -6.22
CA MET A 131 13.53 -4.87 -4.93
C MET A 131 12.49 -5.09 -3.83
N GLY A 132 12.90 -5.63 -2.66
CA GLY A 132 12.01 -5.81 -1.51
C GLY A 132 10.77 -6.62 -1.85
N PHE A 133 10.92 -7.74 -2.53
CA PHE A 133 9.85 -8.61 -3.06
C PHE A 133 9.00 -7.98 -4.17
N CYS A 134 9.16 -6.68 -4.47
CA CYS A 134 8.36 -5.91 -5.42
C CYS A 134 8.98 -5.96 -6.83
N LEU A 135 8.13 -6.19 -7.84
CA LEU A 135 8.57 -6.25 -9.24
C LEU A 135 8.14 -5.00 -10.03
N PHE A 136 6.88 -4.61 -9.94
CA PHE A 136 6.34 -3.33 -10.42
C PHE A 136 5.66 -2.62 -9.28
N ASN A 137 5.67 -1.30 -9.29
CA ASN A 137 5.03 -0.50 -8.26
C ASN A 137 3.53 -0.35 -8.56
N ASN A 138 2.71 -1.21 -7.95
CA ASN A 138 1.29 -1.33 -8.24
C ASN A 138 0.53 -0.03 -7.97
N VAL A 139 0.77 0.60 -6.82
CA VAL A 139 0.12 1.87 -6.44
C VAL A 139 0.60 3.01 -7.32
N ALA A 140 1.89 3.07 -7.66
CA ALA A 140 2.44 4.13 -8.50
C ALA A 140 1.93 4.07 -9.95
N VAL A 141 1.79 2.87 -10.53
CA VAL A 141 1.19 2.72 -11.88
C VAL A 141 -0.23 3.29 -11.92
N THR A 142 -1.02 3.03 -10.88
CA THR A 142 -2.38 3.56 -10.76
C THR A 142 -2.39 5.06 -10.54
N ALA A 143 -1.56 5.57 -9.62
CA ALA A 143 -1.42 7.01 -9.37
C ALA A 143 -1.03 7.77 -10.62
N ALA A 144 -0.04 7.29 -11.38
CA ALA A 144 0.39 7.91 -12.64
C ALA A 144 -0.70 7.90 -13.72
N ALA A 145 -1.55 6.85 -13.75
CA ALA A 145 -2.70 6.83 -14.66
C ALA A 145 -3.72 7.91 -14.31
N LEU A 146 -4.08 8.02 -13.03
CA LEU A 146 -5.01 9.05 -12.53
C LEU A 146 -4.46 10.47 -12.75
N ARG A 147 -3.16 10.67 -12.55
CA ARG A 147 -2.43 11.92 -12.84
C ARG A 147 -2.53 12.32 -14.30
N THR A 148 -2.47 11.36 -15.23
CA THR A 148 -2.65 11.64 -16.66
C THR A 148 -4.03 12.23 -16.97
N GLY A 149 -5.04 11.88 -16.15
CA GLY A 149 -6.38 12.48 -16.17
C GLY A 149 -6.48 13.82 -15.45
N GLY A 150 -5.39 14.35 -14.89
CA GLY A 150 -5.34 15.63 -14.16
C GLY A 150 -5.73 15.52 -12.69
N ALA A 151 -5.88 14.31 -12.13
CA ALA A 151 -6.25 14.12 -10.72
C ALA A 151 -5.07 14.41 -9.78
N ARG A 152 -5.36 14.91 -8.59
CA ARG A 152 -4.45 14.95 -7.45
C ARG A 152 -4.61 13.69 -6.63
N VAL A 153 -3.52 13.00 -6.34
CA VAL A 153 -3.53 11.68 -5.70
C VAL A 153 -2.82 11.74 -4.35
N CYS A 154 -3.50 11.34 -3.29
CA CYS A 154 -2.86 11.08 -2.00
C CYS A 154 -2.59 9.58 -1.88
N ILE A 155 -1.33 9.22 -1.65
CA ILE A 155 -0.92 7.85 -1.35
C ILE A 155 -0.57 7.80 0.14
N VAL A 156 -1.30 6.98 0.90
CA VAL A 156 -0.99 6.69 2.31
C VAL A 156 -0.42 5.28 2.37
N ASP A 157 0.80 5.17 2.84
CA ASP A 157 1.52 3.93 3.00
C ASP A 157 1.70 3.63 4.49
N TYR A 158 1.10 2.55 4.99
CA TYR A 158 1.27 2.09 6.35
C TYR A 158 1.74 0.62 6.41
N ASP A 159 2.39 0.16 5.34
CA ASP A 159 3.30 -0.98 5.44
C ASP A 159 4.39 -0.67 6.47
N ALA A 160 4.85 -1.68 7.19
CA ALA A 160 5.89 -1.48 8.19
C ALA A 160 7.23 -1.03 7.59
N HIS A 161 7.44 -1.31 6.31
CA HIS A 161 8.64 -0.88 5.58
C HIS A 161 8.35 0.41 4.79
N HIS A 162 9.31 1.30 4.73
CA HIS A 162 9.21 2.50 3.89
C HIS A 162 9.07 2.16 2.41
N GLY A 163 8.03 2.68 1.76
CA GLY A 163 7.80 2.51 0.31
C GLY A 163 8.73 3.38 -0.54
N ASN A 164 10.02 3.09 -0.49
CA ASN A 164 11.07 3.86 -1.15
C ASN A 164 10.88 4.00 -2.67
N GLY A 165 10.28 3.01 -3.30
CA GLY A 165 9.99 3.05 -4.74
C GLY A 165 8.91 4.08 -5.06
N THR A 166 7.84 4.12 -4.28
CA THR A 166 6.77 5.12 -4.43
C THR A 166 7.31 6.53 -4.19
N GLN A 167 8.10 6.72 -3.12
CA GLN A 167 8.75 8.00 -2.83
C GLN A 167 9.66 8.44 -4.00
N GLU A 168 10.53 7.56 -4.51
CA GLU A 168 11.45 7.89 -5.61
C GLU A 168 10.69 8.31 -6.88
N ILE A 169 9.62 7.56 -7.23
CA ILE A 169 8.84 7.81 -8.45
C ILE A 169 8.17 9.19 -8.44
N PHE A 170 7.64 9.61 -7.28
CA PHE A 170 6.88 10.86 -7.16
C PHE A 170 7.65 11.99 -6.46
N TRP A 171 8.98 11.85 -6.29
CA TRP A 171 9.82 12.81 -5.56
C TRP A 171 9.66 14.26 -6.02
N ASP A 172 9.52 14.48 -7.33
CA ASP A 172 9.39 15.81 -7.95
C ASP A 172 7.95 16.14 -8.40
N ASP A 173 6.94 15.30 -8.05
CA ASP A 173 5.56 15.50 -8.53
C ASP A 173 4.68 16.22 -7.48
N PRO A 174 4.28 17.50 -7.70
CA PRO A 174 3.50 18.29 -6.74
C PRO A 174 2.03 17.84 -6.64
N ASP A 175 1.55 17.00 -7.53
CA ASP A 175 0.17 16.54 -7.54
C ASP A 175 0.02 15.10 -7.02
N VAL A 176 1.09 14.54 -6.43
CA VAL A 176 1.05 13.30 -5.66
C VAL A 176 1.58 13.56 -4.26
N LEU A 177 0.69 13.55 -3.27
CA LEU A 177 1.07 13.57 -1.85
C LEU A 177 1.37 12.14 -1.42
N TYR A 178 2.60 11.85 -1.06
CA TYR A 178 3.02 10.58 -0.48
C TYR A 178 3.22 10.71 1.02
N VAL A 179 2.51 9.90 1.81
CA VAL A 179 2.64 9.84 3.27
C VAL A 179 2.95 8.42 3.68
N SER A 180 4.06 8.22 4.40
CA SER A 180 4.48 6.90 4.88
C SER A 180 4.67 6.87 6.39
N LEU A 181 4.02 5.90 7.05
CA LEU A 181 4.19 5.59 8.47
C LEU A 181 4.86 4.20 8.55
N HIS A 182 6.14 4.16 8.88
CA HIS A 182 6.95 2.95 8.80
C HIS A 182 7.91 2.81 9.98
N GLU A 183 8.43 1.61 10.21
CA GLU A 183 9.41 1.35 11.25
C GLU A 183 10.79 1.92 10.89
N TRP A 184 11.44 2.54 11.86
CA TRP A 184 12.79 3.04 11.72
C TRP A 184 13.64 2.76 12.97
N PRO A 185 14.91 2.28 12.82
CA PRO A 185 15.55 1.88 11.56
C PRO A 185 15.14 0.49 11.11
N LEU A 186 14.73 0.36 9.84
CA LEU A 186 14.38 -0.91 9.19
C LEU A 186 14.76 -0.85 7.70
N TYR A 187 14.63 -1.98 6.96
CA TYR A 187 14.71 -2.01 5.51
C TYR A 187 13.72 -1.01 4.89
N PRO A 188 14.03 -0.28 3.82
CA PRO A 188 15.29 -0.28 3.06
C PRO A 188 16.32 0.73 3.57
N GLY A 189 16.11 1.41 4.70
CA GLY A 189 17.01 2.40 5.28
C GLY A 189 16.83 3.82 4.70
N SER A 190 15.67 4.12 4.14
CA SER A 190 15.21 5.43 3.66
C SER A 190 13.90 5.83 4.35
N GLY A 191 13.37 7.00 4.06
CA GLY A 191 12.12 7.49 4.68
C GLY A 191 12.37 8.29 5.96
N ARG A 192 13.43 9.09 5.98
CA ARG A 192 13.71 9.98 7.11
C ARG A 192 12.71 11.12 7.15
N LEU A 193 12.48 11.66 8.35
CA LEU A 193 11.58 12.79 8.56
C LEU A 193 11.94 14.03 7.72
N ASP A 194 13.21 14.18 7.34
CA ASP A 194 13.71 15.30 6.53
C ASP A 194 13.66 15.05 5.01
N GLU A 195 13.20 13.89 4.57
CA GLU A 195 12.93 13.58 3.17
C GLU A 195 11.51 14.04 2.81
N THR A 196 11.38 15.23 2.20
CA THR A 196 10.10 15.93 1.98
C THR A 196 9.69 16.09 0.52
N GLY A 197 10.42 15.48 -0.39
CA GLY A 197 10.28 15.68 -1.83
C GLY A 197 11.37 16.62 -2.37
N GLY A 198 11.30 16.94 -3.64
CA GLY A 198 12.25 17.83 -4.29
C GLY A 198 11.68 18.56 -5.49
N GLY A 199 12.41 19.53 -6.01
CA GLY A 199 11.96 20.27 -7.19
C GLY A 199 10.57 20.87 -7.04
N ALA A 200 9.66 20.52 -7.95
CA ALA A 200 8.26 20.94 -7.89
C ALA A 200 7.45 20.19 -6.82
N GLY A 201 7.90 19.01 -6.41
CA GLY A 201 7.27 18.15 -5.39
C GLY A 201 7.79 18.41 -3.98
N ASP A 202 8.57 19.46 -3.74
CA ASP A 202 8.99 19.82 -2.37
C ASP A 202 7.76 20.09 -1.50
N GLY A 203 7.70 19.44 -0.32
CA GLY A 203 6.52 19.45 0.54
C GLY A 203 5.41 18.44 0.15
N ALA A 204 5.62 17.59 -0.86
CA ALA A 204 4.65 16.56 -1.26
C ALA A 204 5.00 15.14 -0.77
N THR A 205 6.08 14.98 0.01
CA THR A 205 6.47 13.72 0.66
C THR A 205 6.52 13.91 2.16
N CYS A 206 5.81 13.07 2.92
CA CYS A 206 5.79 13.10 4.38
C CYS A 206 6.13 11.73 4.94
N ASN A 207 7.22 11.64 5.68
CA ASN A 207 7.68 10.43 6.34
C ASN A 207 7.52 10.51 7.86
N LEU A 208 6.96 9.46 8.47
CA LEU A 208 6.85 9.28 9.91
C LEU A 208 7.64 7.99 10.29
N PRO A 209 8.95 8.12 10.54
CA PRO A 209 9.82 6.98 10.89
C PRO A 209 9.63 6.57 12.35
N LEU A 210 8.69 5.67 12.61
CA LEU A 210 8.27 5.25 13.95
C LEU A 210 9.23 4.21 14.54
N PRO A 211 9.50 4.24 15.86
CA PRO A 211 10.33 3.22 16.50
C PRO A 211 9.60 1.88 16.61
N ALA A 212 10.37 0.79 16.69
CA ALA A 212 9.84 -0.52 17.05
C ALA A 212 8.99 -0.44 18.33
N GLY A 213 7.88 -1.16 18.38
CA GLY A 213 6.91 -1.13 19.48
C GLY A 213 5.85 -0.04 19.36
N ALA A 214 5.88 0.81 18.34
CA ALA A 214 4.82 1.80 18.12
C ALA A 214 3.47 1.11 17.94
N THR A 215 2.44 1.66 18.60
CA THR A 215 1.08 1.11 18.71
C THR A 215 0.06 1.95 17.94
N GLY A 216 -1.17 1.45 17.84
CA GLY A 216 -2.24 2.07 17.08
C GLY A 216 -2.60 3.49 17.51
N ASP A 217 -2.51 3.82 18.80
CA ASP A 217 -2.74 5.19 19.29
C ASP A 217 -1.74 6.21 18.72
N VAL A 218 -0.47 5.83 18.54
CA VAL A 218 0.54 6.67 17.88
C VAL A 218 0.16 6.93 16.42
N TYR A 219 -0.30 5.89 15.72
CA TYR A 219 -0.79 6.03 14.34
C TYR A 219 -2.03 6.93 14.26
N GLN A 220 -2.99 6.77 15.20
CA GLN A 220 -4.18 7.63 15.24
C GLN A 220 -3.77 9.10 15.47
N ARG A 221 -2.85 9.34 16.39
CA ARG A 221 -2.31 10.67 16.65
C ARG A 221 -1.61 11.25 15.42
N ALA A 222 -0.81 10.43 14.71
CA ALA A 222 -0.17 10.85 13.46
C ALA A 222 -1.19 11.25 12.38
N PHE A 223 -2.31 10.53 12.30
CA PHE A 223 -3.39 10.92 11.40
C PHE A 223 -4.02 12.24 11.81
N ASP A 224 -4.36 12.44 13.10
CA ASP A 224 -4.99 13.66 13.59
C ASP A 224 -4.11 14.89 13.38
N GLU A 225 -2.83 14.78 13.68
CA GLU A 225 -1.93 15.94 13.82
C GLU A 225 -1.10 16.21 12.55
N VAL A 226 -0.95 15.22 11.66
CA VAL A 226 -0.08 15.35 10.47
C VAL A 226 -0.82 14.98 9.19
N VAL A 227 -1.34 13.75 9.07
CA VAL A 227 -1.83 13.22 7.80
C VAL A 227 -3.09 13.96 7.32
N GLU A 228 -4.10 14.11 8.20
CA GLU A 228 -5.35 14.80 7.84
C GLU A 228 -5.15 16.29 7.53
N PRO A 229 -4.36 17.07 8.30
CA PRO A 229 -4.02 18.43 7.93
C PRO A 229 -3.34 18.54 6.57
N LEU A 230 -2.35 17.66 6.27
CA LEU A 230 -1.68 17.61 4.96
C LEU A 230 -2.66 17.29 3.83
N ALA A 231 -3.45 16.22 3.97
CA ALA A 231 -4.42 15.82 2.96
C ALA A 231 -5.51 16.89 2.74
N SER A 232 -5.94 17.57 3.80
CA SER A 232 -6.94 18.66 3.72
C SER A 232 -6.41 19.85 2.92
N ARG A 233 -5.14 20.22 3.07
CA ARG A 233 -4.48 21.26 2.26
C ARG A 233 -4.27 20.81 0.83
N PHE A 234 -3.82 19.56 0.67
CA PHE A 234 -3.56 18.96 -0.63
C PHE A 234 -4.85 18.77 -1.44
N ARG A 235 -5.99 18.49 -0.82
CA ARG A 235 -7.30 18.26 -1.46
C ARG A 235 -7.22 17.19 -2.56
N PRO A 236 -6.98 15.94 -2.23
CA PRO A 236 -6.86 14.87 -3.21
C PRO A 236 -8.19 14.60 -3.93
N ASP A 237 -8.13 14.22 -5.20
CA ASP A 237 -9.24 13.64 -5.95
C ASP A 237 -9.36 12.13 -5.74
N TRP A 238 -8.24 11.49 -5.36
CA TRP A 238 -8.14 10.07 -5.07
C TRP A 238 -7.24 9.81 -3.86
N VAL A 239 -7.63 8.80 -3.09
CA VAL A 239 -6.80 8.23 -2.02
C VAL A 239 -6.43 6.81 -2.39
N LEU A 240 -5.14 6.54 -2.52
CA LEU A 240 -4.58 5.21 -2.70
C LEU A 240 -3.87 4.80 -1.41
N VAL A 241 -3.95 3.53 -1.07
CA VAL A 241 -3.35 3.02 0.17
C VAL A 241 -2.43 1.85 -0.16
N SER A 242 -1.15 1.97 0.17
CA SER A 242 -0.25 0.83 0.31
C SER A 242 -0.46 0.23 1.69
N CYS A 243 -1.12 -0.94 1.72
CA CYS A 243 -1.59 -1.59 2.93
C CYS A 243 -0.79 -2.86 3.18
N GLY A 244 0.33 -2.74 3.89
CA GLY A 244 1.00 -3.88 4.49
C GLY A 244 0.34 -4.25 5.81
N PHE A 245 0.24 -5.55 6.09
CA PHE A 245 -0.20 -6.07 7.37
C PHE A 245 0.98 -6.52 8.25
N ASP A 246 2.20 -6.16 7.88
CA ASP A 246 3.43 -6.49 8.58
C ASP A 246 3.76 -5.55 9.76
N ALA A 247 3.06 -4.42 9.93
CA ALA A 247 3.10 -3.67 11.17
C ALA A 247 2.33 -4.37 12.32
N HIS A 248 1.66 -5.49 12.06
CA HIS A 248 0.98 -6.27 13.09
C HIS A 248 1.99 -6.90 14.07
N ARG A 249 1.71 -6.84 15.38
CA ARG A 249 2.59 -7.33 16.46
C ARG A 249 2.99 -8.81 16.36
N ALA A 250 2.29 -9.61 15.56
CA ALA A 250 2.62 -11.02 15.31
C ALA A 250 3.49 -11.22 14.06
N ASP A 251 3.78 -10.16 13.30
CA ASP A 251 4.58 -10.29 12.10
C ASP A 251 6.04 -10.65 12.43
N PRO A 252 6.63 -11.62 11.72
CA PRO A 252 7.98 -12.08 12.04
C PRO A 252 9.10 -11.15 11.51
N LEU A 253 8.80 -10.17 10.66
CA LEU A 253 9.82 -9.35 9.97
C LEU A 253 10.00 -7.97 10.59
N THR A 254 9.06 -7.51 11.42
CA THR A 254 9.03 -6.14 11.95
C THR A 254 8.83 -6.10 13.45
N GLY A 255 9.09 -4.95 14.06
CA GLY A 255 8.95 -4.72 15.48
C GLY A 255 7.77 -3.83 15.87
N LEU A 256 6.97 -3.36 14.92
CA LEU A 256 5.76 -2.58 15.22
C LEU A 256 4.71 -3.40 15.97
N ALA A 257 3.76 -2.74 16.63
CA ALA A 257 2.86 -3.42 17.57
C ALA A 257 1.37 -3.14 17.30
N LEU A 258 0.98 -3.06 16.02
CA LEU A 258 -0.43 -2.92 15.65
C LEU A 258 -1.20 -4.24 15.87
N SER A 259 -2.51 -4.12 15.97
CA SER A 259 -3.49 -5.21 15.98
C SER A 259 -4.40 -5.15 14.75
N ALA A 260 -5.20 -6.17 14.52
CA ALA A 260 -6.24 -6.16 13.50
C ALA A 260 -7.23 -4.99 13.68
N GLY A 261 -7.57 -4.62 14.92
CA GLY A 261 -8.42 -3.47 15.21
C GLY A 261 -7.82 -2.13 14.79
N ASP A 262 -6.50 -2.00 14.86
CA ASP A 262 -5.80 -0.80 14.39
C ASP A 262 -5.90 -0.67 12.86
N TYR A 263 -5.75 -1.75 12.11
CA TYR A 263 -5.93 -1.72 10.65
C TYR A 263 -7.34 -1.33 10.22
N GLY A 264 -8.37 -1.79 10.96
CA GLY A 264 -9.74 -1.31 10.76
C GLY A 264 -9.88 0.20 11.01
N ALA A 265 -9.21 0.72 12.05
CA ALA A 265 -9.18 2.15 12.34
C ALA A 265 -8.42 2.94 11.24
N LEU A 266 -7.25 2.47 10.79
CA LEU A 266 -6.46 3.09 9.72
C LEU A 266 -7.22 3.12 8.38
N ALA A 267 -7.90 2.03 8.02
CA ALA A 267 -8.72 1.99 6.81
C ALA A 267 -9.86 3.01 6.85
N ARG A 268 -10.50 3.19 8.02
CA ARG A 268 -11.53 4.22 8.22
C ARG A 268 -10.96 5.62 8.03
N ARG A 269 -9.78 5.89 8.59
CA ARG A 269 -9.08 7.17 8.45
C ARG A 269 -8.71 7.45 7.00
N ALA A 270 -8.10 6.48 6.31
CA ALA A 270 -7.76 6.61 4.89
C ALA A 270 -9.00 6.90 4.03
N ARG A 271 -10.12 6.21 4.29
CA ARG A 271 -11.39 6.50 3.61
C ARG A 271 -11.88 7.93 3.86
N GLN A 272 -11.69 8.48 5.06
CA GLN A 272 -12.11 9.84 5.41
C GLN A 272 -11.28 10.93 4.71
N LEU A 273 -10.05 10.63 4.28
CA LEU A 273 -9.25 11.55 3.46
C LEU A 273 -9.80 11.69 2.03
N SER A 274 -10.61 10.75 1.60
CA SER A 274 -11.17 10.73 0.24
C SER A 274 -12.27 11.79 0.09
N PRO A 275 -12.38 12.44 -1.10
CA PRO A 275 -13.42 13.44 -1.36
C PRO A 275 -14.83 12.83 -1.39
N GLY A 276 -14.96 11.51 -1.44
CA GLY A 276 -16.25 10.82 -1.45
C GLY A 276 -16.16 9.35 -1.86
N PRO A 277 -17.31 8.67 -1.91
CA PRO A 277 -17.38 7.29 -2.34
C PRO A 277 -16.81 7.08 -3.75
N GLY A 278 -16.17 5.94 -3.98
CA GLY A 278 -15.60 5.60 -5.28
C GLY A 278 -14.23 6.27 -5.56
N ARG A 279 -13.56 6.79 -4.53
CA ARG A 279 -12.27 7.47 -4.67
C ARG A 279 -11.17 6.90 -3.78
N THR A 280 -11.37 5.67 -3.27
CA THR A 280 -10.40 4.96 -2.41
C THR A 280 -10.06 3.59 -2.98
N ILE A 281 -8.77 3.30 -3.17
CA ILE A 281 -8.26 2.00 -3.61
C ILE A 281 -7.15 1.56 -2.63
N VAL A 282 -7.27 0.34 -2.11
CA VAL A 282 -6.31 -0.25 -1.17
C VAL A 282 -5.57 -1.39 -1.84
N PHE A 283 -4.25 -1.37 -1.80
CA PHE A 283 -3.35 -2.37 -2.36
C PHE A 283 -2.72 -3.17 -1.23
N LEU A 284 -2.80 -4.49 -1.30
CA LEU A 284 -2.04 -5.37 -0.42
C LEU A 284 -0.54 -5.20 -0.71
N GLU A 285 0.24 -4.93 0.31
CA GLU A 285 1.71 -4.94 0.27
C GLU A 285 2.25 -6.08 1.14
N GLY A 286 2.97 -5.82 2.22
CA GLY A 286 3.50 -6.82 3.15
C GLY A 286 2.47 -7.48 4.06
N GLY A 287 2.96 -8.20 5.06
CA GLY A 287 2.21 -9.01 6.01
C GLY A 287 2.47 -10.49 5.83
N TYR A 288 3.15 -11.12 6.82
CA TYR A 288 3.77 -12.45 6.67
C TYR A 288 3.31 -13.45 7.73
N ASP A 289 2.68 -12.99 8.83
CA ASP A 289 1.88 -13.84 9.69
C ASP A 289 0.48 -14.04 9.08
N LEU A 290 0.12 -15.28 8.78
CA LEU A 290 -1.10 -15.57 8.02
C LEU A 290 -2.39 -15.33 8.79
N ASP A 291 -2.37 -15.52 10.11
CA ASP A 291 -3.53 -15.26 10.97
C ASP A 291 -3.70 -13.75 11.13
N ALA A 292 -2.61 -13.01 11.33
CA ALA A 292 -2.62 -11.55 11.37
C ALA A 292 -3.16 -10.94 10.06
N VAL A 293 -2.72 -11.45 8.90
CA VAL A 293 -3.24 -11.01 7.59
C VAL A 293 -4.75 -11.27 7.49
N ARG A 294 -5.22 -12.48 7.85
CA ARG A 294 -6.65 -12.82 7.84
C ARG A 294 -7.46 -11.84 8.69
N ASP A 295 -7.05 -11.65 9.93
CA ASP A 295 -7.83 -10.88 10.91
C ASP A 295 -7.78 -9.38 10.60
N SER A 296 -6.63 -8.89 10.11
CA SER A 296 -6.48 -7.50 9.68
C SER A 296 -7.30 -7.19 8.41
N VAL A 297 -7.36 -8.10 7.44
CA VAL A 297 -8.27 -7.98 6.29
C VAL A 297 -9.72 -7.94 6.75
N ALA A 298 -10.12 -8.84 7.64
CA ALA A 298 -11.51 -8.89 8.15
C ALA A 298 -11.91 -7.58 8.85
N ALA A 299 -10.98 -6.91 9.54
CA ALA A 299 -11.23 -5.62 10.18
C ALA A 299 -11.19 -4.44 9.19
N THR A 300 -10.33 -4.51 8.17
CA THR A 300 -10.15 -3.45 7.16
C THR A 300 -11.35 -3.27 6.25
N LEU A 301 -11.92 -4.37 5.72
CA LEU A 301 -12.93 -4.30 4.67
C LEU A 301 -14.23 -3.60 5.10
N PRO A 302 -14.83 -3.86 6.27
CA PRO A 302 -16.01 -3.12 6.74
C PRO A 302 -15.73 -1.62 6.90
N ALA A 303 -14.56 -1.26 7.39
CA ALA A 303 -14.17 0.14 7.58
C ALA A 303 -14.11 0.92 6.25
N LEU A 304 -13.71 0.27 5.14
CA LEU A 304 -13.66 0.88 3.81
C LEU A 304 -15.05 1.24 3.25
N VAL A 305 -16.09 0.56 3.67
CA VAL A 305 -17.48 0.85 3.25
C VAL A 305 -18.32 1.55 4.31
N GLY A 306 -17.71 1.84 5.47
CA GLY A 306 -18.37 2.56 6.57
C GLY A 306 -19.25 1.69 7.44
N GLU A 307 -19.07 0.37 7.38
CA GLU A 307 -19.77 -0.59 8.24
C GLU A 307 -18.95 -0.88 9.50
N PRO A 308 -19.59 -1.28 10.60
CA PRO A 308 -18.90 -1.76 11.78
C PRO A 308 -18.20 -3.09 11.47
N ALA A 309 -16.97 -3.27 11.94
CA ALA A 309 -16.32 -4.57 11.91
C ALA A 309 -16.92 -5.49 12.98
N GLU A 310 -16.92 -6.81 12.73
CA GLU A 310 -17.19 -7.81 13.76
C GLU A 310 -16.18 -7.65 14.92
N PRO A 311 -16.55 -8.00 16.16
CA PRO A 311 -15.63 -7.94 17.29
C PRO A 311 -14.40 -8.81 17.03
N GLY A 312 -13.24 -8.18 17.06
CA GLY A 312 -11.94 -8.80 16.83
C GLY A 312 -10.92 -8.29 17.87
N GLU A 313 -9.65 -8.26 17.50
CA GLU A 313 -8.63 -7.67 18.34
C GLU A 313 -8.90 -6.18 18.59
N ALA A 314 -8.78 -5.77 19.85
CA ALA A 314 -8.90 -4.36 20.22
C ALA A 314 -7.68 -3.56 19.69
N PRO A 315 -7.85 -2.26 19.37
CA PRO A 315 -6.74 -1.36 19.08
C PRO A 315 -5.70 -1.36 20.21
N THR A 316 -4.44 -1.15 19.83
CA THR A 316 -3.29 -1.13 20.74
C THR A 316 -2.97 0.29 21.20
N ALA A 317 -2.34 0.44 22.36
CA ALA A 317 -1.98 1.73 22.92
C ALA A 317 -0.77 1.67 23.86
N GLY A 318 -0.12 2.82 24.05
CA GLY A 318 0.96 3.01 25.02
C GLY A 318 2.34 2.67 24.51
N GLY A 319 2.50 2.48 23.20
CA GLY A 319 3.80 2.30 22.55
C GLY A 319 4.57 3.62 22.39
N PRO A 320 5.85 3.54 22.02
CA PRO A 320 6.69 4.71 21.73
C PRO A 320 6.36 5.32 20.36
N GLY A 321 6.75 6.59 20.13
CA GLY A 321 6.67 7.26 18.82
C GLY A 321 6.00 8.64 18.86
N ASP A 322 5.50 9.08 20.02
CA ASP A 322 4.92 10.41 20.18
C ASP A 322 5.89 11.54 19.79
N ASP A 323 7.16 11.37 20.09
CA ASP A 323 8.22 12.32 19.73
C ASP A 323 8.41 12.46 18.21
N VAL A 324 8.18 11.38 17.45
CA VAL A 324 8.21 11.42 15.98
C VAL A 324 7.01 12.21 15.46
N VAL A 325 5.83 12.00 16.05
CA VAL A 325 4.62 12.75 15.66
C VAL A 325 4.78 14.24 16.00
N ASP A 326 5.30 14.57 17.18
CA ASP A 326 5.60 15.96 17.57
C ASP A 326 6.56 16.63 16.58
N ALA A 327 7.63 15.95 16.20
CA ALA A 327 8.61 16.46 15.26
C ALA A 327 8.04 16.64 13.85
N ALA A 328 7.20 15.71 13.39
CA ALA A 328 6.50 15.81 12.13
C ALA A 328 5.49 16.97 12.13
N GLN A 329 4.67 17.08 13.18
CA GLN A 329 3.72 18.18 13.33
C GLN A 329 4.41 19.55 13.31
N LEU A 330 5.51 19.70 14.05
CA LEU A 330 6.29 20.95 14.07
C LEU A 330 6.81 21.30 12.67
N ARG A 331 7.34 20.30 11.93
CA ARG A 331 7.85 20.50 10.57
C ARG A 331 6.75 21.01 9.62
N TRP A 332 5.62 20.31 9.60
CA TRP A 332 4.55 20.58 8.66
C TRP A 332 3.67 21.77 9.04
N SER A 333 3.70 22.23 10.31
CA SER A 333 3.07 23.49 10.74
C SER A 333 3.91 24.73 10.39
N ALA A 334 5.23 24.59 10.32
CA ALA A 334 6.13 25.71 10.01
C ALA A 334 6.03 26.17 8.54
N GLU A 335 5.50 25.37 7.65
CA GLU A 335 5.26 25.73 6.24
C GLU A 335 4.00 26.61 6.06
N GLU A 336 3.26 26.89 7.15
CA GLU A 336 2.10 27.77 7.15
C GLU A 336 2.45 29.26 7.42
N ALA A 337 3.68 29.59 7.78
CA ALA A 337 4.15 30.92 8.14
C ALA A 337 4.95 31.57 7.00
#